data_141a427c8847c319a4d678a7c6ec9672
#
_entry.id   141a427c8847c319a4d678a7c6ec9672
#
_cell.length_a   1.000
_cell.length_b   1.000
_cell.length_c   1.000
_cell.angle_alpha   90.00
_cell.angle_beta   90.00
_cell.angle_gamma   90.00
#
_symmetry.space_group_name_H-M   'P 1'
#
loop_
_entity.id
_entity.type
_entity.pdbx_description
1 polymer ?
#
loop_
_entity_poly.entity_id
_entity_poly.type
_entity_poly.pdbx_seq_one_letter_code
_entity_poly.pdbx_strand_id
1 'polypeptide(L)'
;MSVSVTNGGAMEWVATNNVAGCFYVMSNELSTPRILICPEDRVHTYATNFNNDFNASHLSYFIGVDVTNEMNPTMLLTGDDNFQINGNVVGPGVLSLSTNTLMEWGPGRHGDDPNRHFWAPPPKHFVGNLGFADGSVAEESDSGLQTALQQAGLATNRLTIP
;
A
#
# COMPACT_ATOMS: atom_id res chain seq x y z
N MET A 1 3.96 13.84 -1.79
CA MET A 1 5.42 13.76 -1.49
C MET A 1 6.18 14.72 -2.40
N SER A 2 6.22 16.00 -2.04
CA SER A 2 6.79 17.07 -2.85
C SER A 2 8.13 17.62 -2.31
N VAL A 3 8.61 17.08 -1.19
CA VAL A 3 9.85 17.53 -0.54
C VAL A 3 11.01 16.65 -0.99
N SER A 4 12.16 17.28 -1.34
CA SER A 4 13.37 16.58 -1.75
C SER A 4 13.97 15.73 -0.61
N VAL A 5 14.65 14.64 -0.96
CA VAL A 5 15.38 13.76 -0.03
C VAL A 5 16.41 14.55 0.78
N THR A 6 17.06 15.55 0.21
CA THR A 6 18.02 16.42 0.91
C THR A 6 17.39 17.22 2.06
N ASN A 7 16.08 17.40 2.04
CA ASN A 7 15.28 18.08 3.07
C ASN A 7 14.39 17.09 3.86
N GLY A 8 14.73 15.80 3.85
CA GLY A 8 14.00 14.76 4.58
C GLY A 8 12.73 14.27 3.87
N GLY A 9 12.53 14.60 2.60
CA GLY A 9 11.39 14.15 1.81
C GLY A 9 11.67 12.90 0.97
N ALA A 10 10.75 12.56 0.07
CA ALA A 10 10.83 11.36 -0.76
C ALA A 10 10.57 11.65 -2.26
N MET A 11 10.67 12.89 -2.69
CA MET A 11 10.31 13.30 -4.05
C MET A 11 11.08 12.53 -5.13
N GLU A 12 12.39 12.37 -4.96
CA GLU A 12 13.27 11.68 -5.90
C GLU A 12 13.00 10.16 -5.92
N TRP A 13 12.64 9.59 -4.77
CA TRP A 13 12.28 8.16 -4.69
C TRP A 13 10.97 7.86 -5.41
N VAL A 14 9.99 8.75 -5.30
CA VAL A 14 8.75 8.64 -6.10
C VAL A 14 9.06 8.77 -7.58
N ALA A 15 9.88 9.73 -7.98
CA ALA A 15 10.25 9.96 -9.39
C ALA A 15 11.00 8.77 -10.02
N THR A 16 11.71 7.98 -9.20
CA THR A 16 12.43 6.78 -9.64
C THR A 16 11.71 5.47 -9.37
N ASN A 17 10.43 5.51 -8.96
CA ASN A 17 9.63 4.34 -8.57
C ASN A 17 10.27 3.52 -7.43
N ASN A 18 11.04 4.16 -6.55
CA ASN A 18 11.68 3.48 -5.42
C ASN A 18 10.84 3.62 -4.16
N VAL A 19 9.86 2.74 -3.99
CA VAL A 19 8.98 2.73 -2.82
C VAL A 19 9.75 2.48 -1.51
N ALA A 20 10.78 1.63 -1.54
CA ALA A 20 11.61 1.38 -0.36
C ALA A 20 12.34 2.66 0.10
N GLY A 21 12.81 3.49 -0.83
CA GLY A 21 13.37 4.80 -0.52
C GLY A 21 12.37 5.72 0.19
N CYS A 22 11.08 5.64 -0.17
CA CYS A 22 10.04 6.41 0.51
C CYS A 22 9.88 6.00 1.98
N PHE A 23 9.98 4.71 2.31
CA PHE A 23 9.99 4.24 3.70
C PHE A 23 11.31 4.51 4.41
N TYR A 24 12.42 4.46 3.67
CA TYR A 24 13.76 4.70 4.23
C TYR A 24 13.90 6.10 4.86
N VAL A 25 13.30 7.13 4.26
CA VAL A 25 13.33 8.49 4.82
C VAL A 25 12.62 8.61 6.18
N MET A 26 11.74 7.65 6.51
CA MET A 26 11.04 7.55 7.79
C MET A 26 11.69 6.54 8.75
N SER A 27 12.92 6.09 8.47
CA SER A 27 13.57 5.03 9.25
C SER A 27 13.75 5.35 10.73
N ASN A 28 13.96 6.62 11.07
CA ASN A 28 14.07 7.07 12.46
C ASN A 28 12.74 6.96 13.22
N GLU A 29 11.65 7.31 12.56
CA GLU A 29 10.29 7.27 13.13
C GLU A 29 9.78 5.84 13.23
N LEU A 30 10.05 5.03 12.22
CA LEU A 30 9.62 3.64 12.15
C LEU A 30 10.45 2.72 13.08
N SER A 31 11.69 3.09 13.42
CA SER A 31 12.62 2.36 14.29
C SER A 31 13.05 0.98 13.77
N THR A 32 12.19 0.22 13.12
CA THR A 32 12.47 -1.10 12.56
C THR A 32 11.68 -1.33 11.28
N PRO A 33 12.29 -1.92 10.23
CA PRO A 33 11.57 -2.25 9.00
C PRO A 33 10.61 -3.44 9.15
N ARG A 34 10.66 -4.17 10.25
CA ARG A 34 9.78 -5.34 10.49
C ARG A 34 8.30 -5.00 10.47
N ILE A 35 7.92 -3.78 10.86
CA ILE A 35 6.53 -3.31 10.84
C ILE A 35 5.99 -3.09 9.42
N LEU A 36 6.85 -3.11 8.42
CA LEU A 36 6.49 -2.89 7.02
C LEU A 36 6.11 -4.18 6.29
N ILE A 37 6.09 -5.31 7.02
CA ILE A 37 5.60 -6.58 6.50
C ILE A 37 4.31 -6.96 7.23
N CYS A 38 3.26 -7.19 6.44
CA CYS A 38 2.02 -7.76 6.95
C CYS A 38 2.28 -9.19 7.46
N PRO A 39 1.85 -9.56 8.67
CA PRO A 39 2.05 -10.92 9.21
C PRO A 39 1.44 -12.03 8.34
N GLU A 40 0.41 -11.72 7.56
CA GLU A 40 -0.23 -12.65 6.62
C GLU A 40 0.44 -12.67 5.23
N ASP A 41 1.44 -11.80 5.01
CA ASP A 41 2.19 -11.80 3.76
C ASP A 41 3.11 -13.02 3.65
N ARG A 42 2.97 -13.76 2.56
CA ARG A 42 3.75 -14.96 2.27
C ARG A 42 4.70 -14.79 1.09
N VAL A 43 4.70 -13.60 0.50
CA VAL A 43 5.51 -13.27 -0.68
C VAL A 43 6.76 -12.49 -0.26
N HIS A 44 6.60 -11.52 0.62
CA HIS A 44 7.69 -10.65 1.06
C HIS A 44 8.38 -11.19 2.33
N THR A 45 9.57 -10.71 2.60
CA THR A 45 10.41 -11.17 3.71
C THR A 45 10.77 -10.02 4.63
N TYR A 46 10.94 -10.31 5.92
CA TYR A 46 11.36 -9.29 6.90
C TYR A 46 12.78 -8.79 6.65
N ALA A 47 12.97 -7.48 6.61
CA ALA A 47 14.27 -6.88 6.82
C ALA A 47 14.54 -6.70 8.32
N THR A 48 15.80 -6.79 8.74
CA THR A 48 16.19 -6.60 10.15
C THR A 48 16.58 -5.16 10.48
N ASN A 49 16.96 -4.39 9.48
CA ASN A 49 17.36 -2.99 9.61
C ASN A 49 17.16 -2.24 8.28
N PHE A 50 17.16 -0.92 8.36
CA PHE A 50 17.18 -0.05 7.20
C PHE A 50 18.63 0.13 6.72
N ASN A 51 19.09 -0.75 5.87
CA ASN A 51 20.41 -0.72 5.25
C ASN A 51 20.31 -0.81 3.72
N ASN A 52 21.44 -0.97 3.04
CA ASN A 52 21.49 -1.06 1.58
C ASN A 52 20.73 -2.28 0.99
N ASP A 53 20.45 -3.29 1.81
CA ASP A 53 19.70 -4.47 1.37
C ASP A 53 18.19 -4.27 1.50
N PHE A 54 17.74 -3.21 2.21
CA PHE A 54 16.32 -2.88 2.32
C PHE A 54 15.77 -2.42 0.96
N ASN A 55 14.77 -3.13 0.46
CA ASN A 55 14.20 -2.92 -0.86
C ASN A 55 12.71 -3.33 -0.88
N ALA A 56 12.06 -3.25 -2.04
CA ALA A 56 10.64 -3.55 -2.20
C ALA A 56 10.22 -4.96 -1.74
N SER A 57 11.12 -5.96 -1.78
CA SER A 57 10.80 -7.31 -1.27
C SER A 57 10.62 -7.38 0.25
N HIS A 58 10.83 -6.28 0.96
CA HIS A 58 10.65 -6.13 2.39
C HIS A 58 9.47 -5.21 2.74
N LEU A 59 8.51 -5.08 1.82
CA LEU A 59 7.34 -4.22 1.96
C LEU A 59 6.06 -4.98 1.58
N SER A 60 5.02 -4.79 2.37
CA SER A 60 3.66 -5.31 2.10
C SER A 60 2.65 -4.18 1.86
N TYR A 61 3.12 -2.93 1.84
CA TYR A 61 2.22 -1.78 1.85
C TYR A 61 2.58 -0.79 0.75
N PHE A 62 1.55 -0.27 0.10
CA PHE A 62 1.68 0.89 -0.77
C PHE A 62 1.72 2.20 0.01
N ILE A 63 2.14 3.28 -0.64
CA ILE A 63 2.07 4.65 -0.10
C ILE A 63 1.31 5.54 -1.06
N GLY A 64 0.40 6.37 -0.51
CA GLY A 64 -0.26 7.47 -1.22
C GLY A 64 0.69 8.63 -1.45
N VAL A 65 0.93 8.96 -2.73
CA VAL A 65 1.92 10.00 -3.11
C VAL A 65 1.37 11.41 -2.92
N ASP A 66 0.07 11.59 -3.10
CA ASP A 66 -0.59 12.90 -3.12
C ASP A 66 -1.09 13.36 -1.75
N VAL A 67 -0.94 12.53 -0.73
CA VAL A 67 -1.43 12.83 0.62
C VAL A 67 -0.69 14.01 1.23
N THR A 68 -1.46 14.99 1.74
CA THR A 68 -0.98 16.09 2.56
C THR A 68 -1.88 16.22 3.78
N ASN A 69 -1.32 16.65 4.90
CA ASN A 69 -2.03 16.82 6.17
C ASN A 69 -3.09 17.94 6.17
N GLU A 70 -3.14 18.75 5.13
CA GLU A 70 -4.01 19.95 5.05
C GLU A 70 -5.24 19.72 4.16
N MET A 71 -5.35 18.54 3.54
CA MET A 71 -6.42 18.26 2.57
C MET A 71 -7.54 17.41 3.18
N ASN A 72 -7.98 16.39 2.45
CA ASN A 72 -9.07 15.54 2.86
C ASN A 72 -8.57 14.44 3.83
N PRO A 73 -9.16 14.27 5.02
CA PRO A 73 -8.79 13.24 5.98
C PRO A 73 -8.97 11.80 5.44
N THR A 74 -9.84 11.61 4.44
CA THR A 74 -10.11 10.32 3.79
C THR A 74 -9.16 9.98 2.64
N MET A 75 -8.12 10.78 2.38
CA MET A 75 -7.10 10.42 1.39
C MET A 75 -6.37 9.14 1.80
N LEU A 76 -6.11 8.28 0.82
CA LEU A 76 -5.37 7.03 1.02
C LEU A 76 -3.90 7.33 1.32
N LEU A 77 -3.47 7.09 2.57
CA LEU A 77 -2.09 7.28 3.01
C LEU A 77 -1.25 6.03 2.74
N THR A 78 -1.78 4.86 3.08
CA THR A 78 -1.12 3.57 2.94
C THR A 78 -2.16 2.45 2.89
N GLY A 79 -1.77 1.25 2.57
CA GLY A 79 -2.63 0.06 2.64
C GLY A 79 -1.91 -1.16 2.13
N ASP A 80 -2.53 -2.33 2.28
CA ASP A 80 -2.02 -3.59 1.75
C ASP A 80 -1.85 -3.51 0.22
N ASP A 81 -0.76 -4.07 -0.31
CA ASP A 81 -0.39 -3.97 -1.72
C ASP A 81 -1.01 -5.04 -2.63
N ASN A 82 -1.75 -5.99 -2.06
CA ASN A 82 -2.31 -7.14 -2.77
C ASN A 82 -3.63 -6.87 -3.48
N PHE A 83 -3.83 -5.70 -4.01
CA PHE A 83 -5.03 -5.41 -4.81
C PHE A 83 -4.83 -5.66 -6.31
N GLN A 84 -5.94 -5.74 -7.02
CA GLN A 84 -6.03 -5.92 -8.46
C GLN A 84 -6.72 -4.71 -9.09
N ILE A 85 -6.40 -4.44 -10.34
CA ILE A 85 -7.06 -3.43 -11.15
C ILE A 85 -7.67 -4.13 -12.36
N ASN A 86 -9.00 -4.04 -12.50
CA ASN A 86 -9.76 -4.73 -13.56
C ASN A 86 -9.41 -6.24 -13.61
N GLY A 87 -9.29 -6.89 -12.45
CA GLY A 87 -8.96 -8.31 -12.31
C GLY A 87 -7.51 -8.69 -12.59
N ASN A 88 -6.62 -7.70 -12.78
CA ASN A 88 -5.19 -7.96 -13.03
C ASN A 88 -4.35 -7.56 -11.80
N VAL A 89 -3.43 -8.42 -11.41
CA VAL A 89 -2.47 -8.13 -10.36
C VAL A 89 -1.64 -6.90 -10.71
N VAL A 90 -1.47 -6.03 -9.75
CA VAL A 90 -0.70 -4.79 -9.91
C VAL A 90 0.79 -5.10 -9.74
N GLY A 91 1.61 -4.57 -10.63
CA GLY A 91 3.07 -4.62 -10.51
C GLY A 91 3.64 -3.42 -9.76
N PRO A 92 4.94 -3.50 -9.38
CA PRO A 92 5.61 -2.42 -8.66
C PRO A 92 5.71 -1.13 -9.48
N GLY A 93 5.71 0.01 -8.79
CA GLY A 93 5.85 1.33 -9.39
C GLY A 93 4.80 2.33 -8.95
N VAL A 94 4.77 3.50 -9.59
CA VAL A 94 3.77 4.53 -9.33
C VAL A 94 2.57 4.32 -10.24
N LEU A 95 1.41 4.09 -9.63
CA LEU A 95 0.12 3.99 -10.30
C LEU A 95 -0.65 5.31 -10.20
N SER A 96 -1.37 5.63 -11.26
CA SER A 96 -2.32 6.75 -11.28
C SER A 96 -3.73 6.20 -11.47
N LEU A 97 -4.55 6.30 -10.43
CA LEU A 97 -5.87 5.70 -10.33
C LEU A 97 -6.95 6.79 -10.40
N SER A 98 -7.82 6.71 -11.37
CA SER A 98 -9.03 7.55 -11.38
C SER A 98 -10.05 7.02 -10.36
N THR A 99 -10.99 7.84 -9.95
CA THR A 99 -12.10 7.45 -9.06
C THR A 99 -13.00 6.35 -9.65
N ASN A 100 -12.95 6.14 -10.96
CA ASN A 100 -13.70 5.09 -11.67
C ASN A 100 -12.87 3.82 -11.92
N THR A 101 -11.61 3.78 -11.49
CA THR A 101 -10.77 2.59 -11.62
C THR A 101 -11.35 1.48 -10.76
N LEU A 102 -11.68 0.33 -11.36
CA LEU A 102 -12.19 -0.83 -10.60
C LEU A 102 -11.02 -1.46 -9.85
N MET A 103 -11.10 -1.42 -8.54
CA MET A 103 -10.14 -2.04 -7.62
C MET A 103 -10.81 -3.14 -6.81
N GLU A 104 -10.10 -4.23 -6.63
CA GLU A 104 -10.53 -5.40 -5.86
C GLU A 104 -9.33 -5.92 -5.08
N TRP A 105 -9.55 -6.48 -3.90
CA TRP A 105 -8.49 -7.15 -3.17
C TRP A 105 -8.12 -8.47 -3.87
N GLY A 106 -6.84 -8.74 -3.96
CA GLY A 106 -6.29 -9.98 -4.48
C GLY A 106 -6.00 -11.00 -3.38
N PRO A 107 -5.64 -12.23 -3.78
CA PRO A 107 -5.22 -13.28 -2.86
C PRO A 107 -3.86 -12.97 -2.20
N GLY A 108 -3.51 -13.73 -1.17
CA GLY A 108 -2.18 -13.70 -0.57
C GLY A 108 -2.05 -12.84 0.69
N ARG A 109 -3.14 -12.28 1.16
CA ARG A 109 -3.24 -11.50 2.41
C ARG A 109 -4.46 -11.95 3.21
N HIS A 110 -5.14 -11.01 3.86
CA HIS A 110 -6.34 -11.25 4.66
C HIS A 110 -7.44 -11.97 3.85
N GLY A 111 -8.15 -12.88 4.51
CA GLY A 111 -9.20 -13.67 3.90
C GLY A 111 -8.77 -14.98 3.22
N ASP A 112 -7.47 -15.19 3.04
CA ASP A 112 -6.93 -16.47 2.59
C ASP A 112 -6.75 -17.43 3.79
N ASP A 113 -7.49 -18.55 3.79
CA ASP A 113 -7.28 -19.62 4.76
C ASP A 113 -6.14 -20.55 4.32
N PRO A 114 -4.97 -20.58 5.02
CA PRO A 114 -3.85 -21.43 4.67
C PRO A 114 -4.15 -22.93 4.80
N ASN A 115 -5.15 -23.29 5.63
CA ASN A 115 -5.56 -24.68 5.86
C ASN A 115 -6.69 -25.12 4.93
N ARG A 116 -7.06 -24.27 4.00
CA ARG A 116 -8.14 -24.52 3.08
C ARG A 116 -7.86 -25.75 2.21
N HIS A 117 -8.78 -26.70 2.23
CA HIS A 117 -8.71 -27.86 1.35
C HIS A 117 -8.85 -27.45 -0.11
N PHE A 118 -8.09 -28.08 -0.98
CA PHE A 118 -8.03 -27.81 -2.44
C PHE A 118 -9.40 -27.79 -3.13
N TRP A 119 -10.39 -28.53 -2.61
CA TRP A 119 -11.76 -28.58 -3.12
C TRP A 119 -12.73 -27.59 -2.47
N ALA A 120 -12.29 -26.80 -1.51
CA ALA A 120 -13.14 -25.75 -0.97
C ALA A 120 -13.25 -24.60 -1.98
N PRO A 121 -14.45 -24.01 -2.19
CA PRO A 121 -14.59 -22.85 -3.08
C PRO A 121 -13.71 -21.70 -2.57
N PRO A 122 -13.14 -20.87 -3.46
CA PRO A 122 -12.38 -19.68 -3.06
C PRO A 122 -13.17 -18.82 -2.06
N PRO A 123 -12.50 -18.17 -1.09
CA PRO A 123 -13.18 -17.18 -0.29
C PRO A 123 -13.83 -16.20 -1.25
N LYS A 124 -15.09 -15.89 -0.98
CA LYS A 124 -15.89 -15.06 -1.91
C LYS A 124 -15.47 -13.60 -1.85
N HIS A 125 -14.73 -13.22 -0.83
CA HIS A 125 -14.33 -11.83 -0.58
C HIS A 125 -12.95 -11.82 0.08
N PHE A 126 -12.03 -11.15 -0.55
CA PHE A 126 -10.79 -10.73 0.08
C PHE A 126 -11.04 -9.42 0.81
N VAL A 127 -10.23 -9.13 1.80
CA VAL A 127 -10.20 -7.88 2.55
C VAL A 127 -8.76 -7.40 2.65
N GLY A 128 -8.57 -6.12 2.94
CA GLY A 128 -7.27 -5.54 3.18
C GLY A 128 -7.39 -4.31 4.07
N ASN A 129 -6.27 -3.88 4.60
CA ASN A 129 -6.21 -2.72 5.48
C ASN A 129 -5.86 -1.47 4.69
N LEU A 130 -6.56 -0.38 4.99
CA LEU A 130 -6.28 0.96 4.49
C LEU A 130 -5.97 1.90 5.66
N GLY A 131 -4.92 2.69 5.52
CA GLY A 131 -4.63 3.82 6.40
C GLY A 131 -4.93 5.13 5.69
N PHE A 132 -5.52 6.06 6.41
CA PHE A 132 -5.99 7.34 5.88
C PHE A 132 -5.15 8.52 6.39
N ALA A 133 -5.30 9.67 5.76
CA ALA A 133 -4.53 10.89 6.07
C ALA A 133 -4.75 11.40 7.49
N ASP A 134 -5.90 11.12 8.12
CA ASP A 134 -6.19 11.47 9.51
C ASP A 134 -5.57 10.49 10.55
N GLY A 135 -4.86 9.47 10.07
CA GLY A 135 -4.24 8.43 10.91
C GLY A 135 -5.17 7.28 11.26
N SER A 136 -6.43 7.27 10.82
CA SER A 136 -7.32 6.15 11.00
C SER A 136 -6.91 4.96 10.11
N VAL A 137 -7.27 3.75 10.55
CA VAL A 137 -7.07 2.51 9.80
C VAL A 137 -8.38 1.74 9.79
N ALA A 138 -8.73 1.17 8.64
CA ALA A 138 -9.90 0.31 8.49
C ALA A 138 -9.55 -0.95 7.67
N GLU A 139 -10.13 -2.08 8.06
CA GLU A 139 -10.18 -3.27 7.21
C GLU A 139 -11.35 -3.10 6.23
N GLU A 140 -11.07 -3.19 4.95
CA GLU A 140 -12.03 -2.90 3.90
C GLU A 140 -12.22 -4.07 2.94
N SER A 141 -13.47 -4.26 2.51
CA SER A 141 -13.82 -5.15 1.40
C SER A 141 -13.52 -4.48 0.05
N ASP A 142 -13.76 -5.19 -1.07
CA ASP A 142 -13.64 -4.63 -2.43
C ASP A 142 -14.48 -3.35 -2.59
N SER A 143 -15.72 -3.36 -2.09
CA SER A 143 -16.58 -2.16 -2.14
C SER A 143 -16.08 -1.03 -1.24
N GLY A 144 -15.46 -1.36 -0.11
CA GLY A 144 -14.82 -0.39 0.79
C GLY A 144 -13.59 0.24 0.15
N LEU A 145 -12.71 -0.55 -0.46
CA LEU A 145 -11.55 -0.09 -1.22
C LEU A 145 -11.96 0.88 -2.35
N GLN A 146 -12.99 0.51 -3.12
CA GLN A 146 -13.54 1.34 -4.19
C GLN A 146 -14.12 2.66 -3.64
N THR A 147 -14.83 2.59 -2.53
CA THR A 147 -15.40 3.76 -1.85
C THR A 147 -14.29 4.69 -1.33
N ALA A 148 -13.23 4.14 -0.72
CA ALA A 148 -12.09 4.91 -0.24
C ALA A 148 -11.39 5.67 -1.37
N LEU A 149 -11.19 5.02 -2.54
CA LEU A 149 -10.64 5.67 -3.73
C LEU A 149 -11.50 6.86 -4.19
N GLN A 150 -12.83 6.72 -4.16
CA GLN A 150 -13.75 7.78 -4.55
C GLN A 150 -13.79 8.94 -3.55
N GLN A 151 -13.74 8.62 -2.25
CA GLN A 151 -13.81 9.60 -1.17
C GLN A 151 -12.51 10.36 -0.93
N ALA A 152 -11.40 9.92 -1.50
CA ALA A 152 -10.11 10.60 -1.41
C ALA A 152 -10.13 12.06 -1.94
N GLY A 153 -11.17 12.44 -2.67
CA GLY A 153 -11.40 13.82 -3.12
C GLY A 153 -10.49 14.29 -4.25
N LEU A 154 -9.73 13.38 -4.86
CA LEU A 154 -8.85 13.65 -5.99
C LEU A 154 -9.43 13.02 -7.26
N ALA A 155 -9.33 13.72 -8.39
CA ALA A 155 -9.68 13.15 -9.70
C ALA A 155 -8.77 11.96 -10.06
N THR A 156 -7.54 12.00 -9.58
CA THR A 156 -6.54 10.94 -9.74
C THR A 156 -5.78 10.77 -8.43
N ASN A 157 -5.71 9.55 -7.92
CA ASN A 157 -4.90 9.16 -6.77
C ASN A 157 -3.65 8.46 -7.27
N ARG A 158 -2.47 8.90 -6.83
CA ARG A 158 -1.22 8.23 -7.13
C ARG A 158 -0.77 7.40 -5.93
N LEU A 159 -0.52 6.12 -6.20
CA LEU A 159 -0.01 5.17 -5.20
C LEU A 159 1.34 4.64 -5.68
N THR A 160 2.33 4.51 -4.79
CA THR A 160 3.57 3.79 -5.10
C THR A 160 3.50 2.39 -4.50
N ILE A 161 3.70 1.38 -5.34
CA ILE A 161 3.53 -0.04 -5.05
C ILE A 161 4.92 -0.70 -4.96
N PRO A 162 5.15 -1.58 -3.94
CA PRO A 162 6.40 -2.34 -3.81
C PRO A 162 6.69 -3.30 -4.96
#